data_568f2f8fa1c1e75b4d4aa74a9e4e6fd8
#
_entry.id   568f2f8fa1c1e75b4d4aa74a9e4e6fd8
#
_cell.length_a   1.000
_cell.length_b   1.000
_cell.length_c   1.000
_cell.angle_alpha   90.00
_cell.angle_beta   90.00
_cell.angle_gamma   90.00
#
_symmetry.space_group_name_H-M   'P 1'
#
loop_
_entity.id
_entity.type
_entity.pdbx_description
1 polymer ?
#
loop_
_entity_poly.entity_id
_entity_poly.type
_entity_poly.pdbx_seq_one_letter_code
_entity_poly.pdbx_strand_id
1 'polypeptide(L)' 'MTFKEKYLAGEIDFEAIDDYVDEWNNSSTPDTLARFLGLNEEEEDLWIEESDEALKEFLDRNK' A
#
# COMPACT_ATOMS: atom_id res chain seq x y z
N MET A 1 9.21 1.61 -8.52
CA MET A 1 8.24 2.42 -7.75
C MET A 1 7.32 1.50 -6.94
N THR A 2 7.02 1.92 -5.72
CA THR A 2 6.11 1.16 -4.87
C THR A 2 4.66 1.51 -5.19
N PHE A 3 3.75 0.72 -4.65
CA PHE A 3 2.32 1.01 -4.78
C PHE A 3 2.01 2.43 -4.30
N LYS A 4 2.52 2.79 -3.11
CA LYS A 4 2.27 4.10 -2.53
C LYS A 4 2.72 5.23 -3.45
N GLU A 5 3.92 5.11 -4.00
CA GLU A 5 4.45 6.13 -4.89
C GLU A 5 3.58 6.32 -6.13
N LYS A 6 3.16 5.23 -6.75
CA LYS A 6 2.29 5.30 -7.92
C LYS A 6 0.91 5.84 -7.59
N TYR A 7 0.39 5.45 -6.44
CA TYR A 7 -0.91 5.95 -6.02
C TYR A 7 -0.89 7.46 -5.75
N LEU A 8 0.14 7.93 -5.06
CA LEU A 8 0.29 9.36 -4.78
C LEU A 8 0.53 10.18 -6.04
N ALA A 9 1.15 9.57 -7.03
CA ALA A 9 1.37 10.22 -8.33
C ALA A 9 0.12 10.23 -9.21
N GLY A 10 -0.93 9.53 -8.79
CA GLY A 10 -2.18 9.46 -9.56
C GLY A 10 -2.11 8.50 -10.74
N GLU A 11 -1.13 7.61 -10.76
CA GLU A 11 -0.95 6.67 -11.87
C GLU A 11 -1.82 5.43 -11.76
N ILE A 12 -2.25 5.08 -10.53
CA ILE A 12 -3.06 3.89 -10.28
C ILE A 12 -4.15 4.21 -9.27
N ASP A 13 -5.20 3.39 -9.28
CA ASP A 13 -6.27 3.47 -8.28
C ASP A 13 -5.92 2.65 -7.05
N PHE A 14 -6.59 2.90 -5.95
CA PHE A 14 -6.35 2.16 -4.72
C PHE A 14 -6.61 0.67 -4.89
N GLU A 15 -7.53 0.30 -5.76
CA GLU A 15 -7.86 -1.10 -6.03
C GLU A 15 -6.67 -1.90 -6.54
N ALA A 16 -5.68 -1.23 -7.12
CA ALA A 16 -4.47 -1.88 -7.59
C ALA A 16 -3.66 -2.52 -6.44
N ILE A 17 -3.98 -2.17 -5.19
CA ILE A 17 -3.32 -2.76 -4.03
C ILE A 17 -3.48 -4.29 -4.02
N ASP A 18 -4.62 -4.80 -4.49
CA ASP A 18 -4.86 -6.24 -4.54
C ASP A 18 -3.87 -6.93 -5.49
N ASP A 19 -3.57 -6.30 -6.61
CA ASP A 19 -2.60 -6.83 -7.56
C ASP A 19 -1.19 -6.86 -6.94
N TYR A 20 -0.86 -5.86 -6.17
CA TYR A 20 0.43 -5.80 -5.48
C TYR A 20 0.51 -6.86 -4.38
N VAL A 21 -0.59 -7.11 -3.67
CA VAL A 21 -0.64 -8.17 -2.65
C VAL A 21 -0.41 -9.53 -3.29
N ASP A 22 -1.07 -9.79 -4.42
CA ASP A 22 -0.89 -11.04 -5.15
C ASP A 22 0.55 -11.20 -5.62
N GLU A 23 1.14 -10.14 -6.13
CA GLU A 23 2.52 -10.15 -6.58
C GLU A 23 3.48 -10.45 -5.42
N TRP A 24 3.22 -9.84 -4.26
CA TRP A 24 4.02 -10.10 -3.07
C TRP A 24 3.90 -11.57 -2.64
N ASN A 25 2.69 -12.12 -2.66
CA ASN A 25 2.45 -13.51 -2.29
C ASN A 25 3.17 -14.49 -3.22
N ASN A 26 3.35 -14.12 -4.48
CA ASN A 26 4.01 -14.96 -5.47
C ASN A 26 5.51 -14.74 -5.53
N SER A 27 6.02 -13.72 -4.87
CA SER A 27 7.45 -13.46 -4.84
C SER A 27 8.04 -14.04 -3.56
N SER A 28 9.32 -14.38 -3.61
CA SER A 28 10.03 -14.90 -2.44
C SER A 28 10.80 -13.80 -1.75
N THR A 29 10.30 -12.58 -1.79
CA THR A 29 10.97 -11.43 -1.18
C THR A 29 10.99 -11.54 0.34
N PRO A 30 12.09 -11.17 1.00
CA PRO A 30 12.16 -11.14 2.46
C PRO A 30 11.44 -9.91 3.04
N ASP A 31 11.02 -8.98 2.22
CA ASP A 31 10.35 -7.78 2.68
C ASP A 31 8.93 -8.08 3.18
N THR A 32 8.48 -7.31 4.17
CA THR A 32 7.09 -7.40 4.61
C THR A 32 6.19 -6.80 3.54
N LEU A 33 4.90 -7.14 3.60
CA LEU A 33 3.94 -6.58 2.64
C LEU A 33 3.93 -5.05 2.68
N ALA A 34 3.98 -4.48 3.88
CA ALA A 34 4.00 -3.02 4.03
C ALA A 34 5.22 -2.40 3.33
N ARG A 35 6.38 -3.03 3.47
CA ARG A 35 7.58 -2.57 2.80
C ARG A 35 7.47 -2.69 1.28
N PHE A 36 6.89 -3.79 0.83
CA PHE A 36 6.68 -4.00 -0.60
C PHE A 36 5.80 -2.92 -1.21
N LEU A 37 4.78 -2.50 -0.44
CA LEU A 37 3.87 -1.44 -0.88
C LEU A 37 4.43 -0.03 -0.66
N GLY A 38 5.50 0.09 0.10
CA GLY A 38 6.11 1.37 0.40
C GLY A 38 5.47 2.11 1.56
N LEU A 39 4.75 1.40 2.42
CA LEU A 39 4.09 1.98 3.58
C LEU A 39 5.06 2.11 4.75
N ASN A 40 4.88 3.17 5.55
CA ASN A 40 5.64 3.31 6.79
C ASN A 40 4.86 2.64 7.94
N GLU A 41 5.43 2.65 9.15
CA GLU A 41 4.82 2.01 10.31
C GLU A 41 3.43 2.54 10.61
N GLU A 42 3.24 3.84 10.53
CA GLU A 42 1.96 4.48 10.80
C GLU A 42 0.90 4.05 9.80
N GLU A 43 1.28 4.00 8.53
CA GLU A 43 0.38 3.59 7.48
C GLU A 43 0.04 2.11 7.58
N GLU A 44 1.02 1.29 7.93
CA GLU A 44 0.79 -0.13 8.14
C GLU A 44 -0.18 -0.36 9.29
N ASP A 45 -0.01 0.36 10.39
CA ASP A 45 -0.88 0.25 11.55
C ASP A 45 -2.31 0.63 11.20
N LEU A 46 -2.50 1.71 10.45
CA LEU A 46 -3.83 2.11 9.99
C LEU A 46 -4.48 1.03 9.16
N TRP A 47 -3.71 0.41 8.28
CA TRP A 47 -4.23 -0.62 7.40
C TRP A 47 -4.64 -1.88 8.17
N ILE A 48 -3.82 -2.30 9.13
CA ILE A 48 -4.06 -3.52 9.89
C ILE A 48 -5.10 -3.31 10.99
N GLU A 49 -4.99 -2.23 11.74
CA GLU A 49 -5.86 -1.97 12.88
C GLU A 49 -7.23 -1.41 12.51
N GLU A 50 -7.28 -0.63 11.44
CA GLU A 50 -8.54 -0.03 11.03
C GLU A 50 -9.08 -0.69 9.76
N SER A 51 -8.75 -0.16 8.58
CA SER A 51 -9.27 -0.74 7.34
C SER A 51 -8.52 -0.22 6.14
N ASP A 52 -8.84 -0.82 4.98
CA ASP A 52 -8.31 -0.35 3.71
C ASP A 52 -8.74 1.09 3.44
N GLU A 53 -9.96 1.42 3.80
CA GLU A 53 -10.48 2.77 3.60
C GLU A 53 -9.74 3.80 4.42
N ALA A 54 -9.35 3.45 5.65
CA ALA A 54 -8.57 4.34 6.50
C ALA A 54 -7.22 4.64 5.87
N LEU A 55 -6.57 3.62 5.32
CA LEU A 55 -5.30 3.81 4.62
C LEU A 55 -5.49 4.68 3.38
N LYS A 56 -6.54 4.42 2.61
CA LYS A 56 -6.84 5.20 1.41
C LYS A 56 -7.03 6.67 1.74
N GLU A 57 -7.81 6.97 2.77
CA GLU A 57 -8.03 8.35 3.20
C GLU A 57 -6.75 9.03 3.64
N PHE A 58 -5.92 8.29 4.37
CA PHE A 58 -4.63 8.81 4.82
C PHE A 58 -3.75 9.17 3.63
N LEU A 59 -3.67 8.29 2.64
CA LEU A 59 -2.87 8.55 1.45
C LEU A 59 -3.45 9.71 0.62
N ASP A 60 -4.77 9.79 0.53
CA ASP A 60 -5.42 10.86 -0.22
C ASP A 60 -5.12 12.24 0.37
N ARG A 61 -4.95 12.32 1.69
CA ARG A 61 -4.58 13.57 2.35
C ARG A 61 -3.17 14.02 2.00
N ASN A 62 -2.34 13.09 1.56
CA ASN A 62 -0.94 13.37 1.22
C ASN A 62 -0.72 13.53 -0.29
N LYS A 63 -1.78 13.43 -1.05
CA LYS A 63 -1.70 13.63 -2.50
C LYS A 63 -1.41 15.06 -2.88
#